data_5c0d56216a9a6f4ff61caeddefcfb54c
#
_entry.id   5c0d56216a9a6f4ff61caeddefcfb54c
#
_cell.length_a   1.000
_cell.length_b   1.000
_cell.length_c   1.000
_cell.angle_alpha   90.00
_cell.angle_beta   90.00
_cell.angle_gamma   90.00
#
_symmetry.space_group_name_H-M   'P 1'
#
loop_
_entity.id
_entity.type
_entity.pdbx_description
1 polymer ?
#
loop_
_entity_poly.entity_id
_entity_poly.type
_entity_poly.pdbx_seq_one_letter_code
_entity_poly.pdbx_strand_id
1 'polypeptide(L)' 'MEFIWHILLTVCLGSSCIEQDVQWFETEEECFKMLAVFETLPPDGDWSTIQYQCKPINSLST' A
#
# COMPACT_ATOMS: atom_id res chain seq x y z
N MET A 1 10.93 -10.78 17.28
CA MET A 1 9.98 -10.90 16.28
C MET A 1 9.51 -9.59 15.77
N GLU A 2 9.75 -9.32 14.55
CA GLU A 2 9.46 -8.02 14.01
C GLU A 2 8.73 -8.12 12.72
N PHE A 3 7.80 -7.20 12.55
CA PHE A 3 7.09 -7.09 11.30
C PHE A 3 7.50 -5.83 10.61
N ILE A 4 7.62 -5.92 9.32
CA ILE A 4 7.78 -4.76 8.48
C ILE A 4 6.44 -4.48 7.86
N TRP A 5 6.05 -3.23 7.84
CA TRP A 5 4.78 -2.83 7.26
C TRP A 5 5.03 -2.20 5.90
N HIS A 6 4.09 -2.37 5.00
CA HIS A 6 4.22 -1.76 3.70
C HIS A 6 2.85 -1.29 3.22
N ILE A 7 2.89 -0.29 2.36
CA ILE A 7 1.69 0.18 1.71
C ILE A 7 1.59 -0.53 0.37
N LEU A 8 0.48 -1.21 0.19
CA LEU A 8 0.21 -1.93 -1.04
C LEU A 8 -0.79 -1.12 -1.85
N LEU A 9 -0.42 -0.80 -3.06
CA LEU A 9 -1.27 -0.06 -3.97
C LEU A 9 -1.92 -1.03 -4.94
N THR A 10 -3.24 -1.00 -4.99
CA THR A 10 -3.99 -1.81 -5.95
C THR A 10 -4.67 -0.86 -6.90
N VAL A 11 -4.43 -1.03 -8.18
CA VAL A 11 -5.09 -0.23 -9.21
C VAL A 11 -5.78 -1.17 -10.18
N CYS A 12 -6.94 -0.76 -10.61
CA CYS A 12 -7.73 -1.55 -11.54
C CYS A 12 -8.15 -0.71 -12.72
N LEU A 13 -8.13 -1.33 -13.88
CA LEU A 13 -8.61 -0.71 -15.09
C LEU A 13 -9.49 -1.74 -15.77
N GLY A 14 -10.82 -1.48 -15.75
CA GLY A 14 -11.73 -2.48 -16.24
C GLY A 14 -11.71 -3.70 -15.37
N SER A 15 -11.45 -4.85 -15.95
CA SER A 15 -11.41 -6.10 -15.21
C SER A 15 -9.99 -6.50 -14.82
N SER A 16 -9.01 -5.66 -15.10
CA SER A 16 -7.61 -5.98 -14.81
C SER A 16 -7.14 -5.17 -13.63
N CYS A 17 -6.54 -5.83 -12.66
CA CYS A 17 -6.00 -5.18 -11.48
C CYS A 17 -4.58 -5.61 -11.28
N ILE A 18 -3.75 -4.68 -10.80
CA ILE A 18 -2.38 -4.98 -10.43
C ILE A 18 -2.09 -4.40 -9.07
N GLU A 19 -1.15 -5.00 -8.39
CA GLU A 19 -0.72 -4.57 -7.08
C GLU A 19 0.75 -4.28 -7.10
N GLN A 20 1.17 -3.24 -6.35
CA GLN A 20 2.58 -3.00 -6.18
C GLN A 20 2.86 -2.40 -4.83
N ASP A 21 4.05 -2.69 -4.33
CA ASP A 21 4.51 -2.12 -3.09
C ASP A 21 4.93 -0.69 -3.34
N VAL A 22 4.42 0.21 -2.48
CA VAL A 22 4.72 1.62 -2.62
C VAL A 22 5.90 1.99 -1.74
N GLN A 23 5.81 1.62 -0.47
CA GLN A 23 6.82 2.02 0.48
C GLN A 23 6.77 1.09 1.69
N TRP A 24 7.92 0.92 2.34
CA TRP A 24 8.06 0.03 3.49
C TRP A 24 8.31 0.87 4.73
N PHE A 25 7.81 0.38 5.85
CA PHE A 25 7.92 1.08 7.13
C PHE A 25 8.27 0.08 8.21
N GLU A 26 8.91 0.57 9.26
CA GLU A 26 9.27 -0.29 10.37
C GLU A 26 8.17 -0.44 11.39
N THR A 27 7.21 0.45 11.39
CA THR A 27 6.13 0.40 12.36
C THR A 27 4.80 0.58 11.67
N GLU A 28 3.77 0.04 12.31
CA GLU A 28 2.43 0.19 11.82
C GLU A 28 2.01 1.66 11.81
N GLU A 29 2.42 2.37 12.84
CA GLU A 29 2.02 3.75 12.98
C GLU A 29 2.51 4.59 11.81
N GLU A 30 3.75 4.37 11.41
CA GLU A 30 4.28 5.10 10.27
C GLU A 30 3.56 4.74 8.98
N CYS A 31 3.21 3.48 8.85
CA CYS A 31 2.50 3.04 7.66
C CYS A 31 1.16 3.75 7.55
N PHE A 32 0.41 3.81 8.63
CA PHE A 32 -0.89 4.45 8.59
C PHE A 32 -0.81 5.95 8.42
N LYS A 33 0.24 6.57 8.95
CA LYS A 33 0.44 7.99 8.72
C LYS A 33 0.61 8.29 7.24
N MET A 34 1.46 7.51 6.59
CA MET A 34 1.69 7.73 5.18
C MET A 34 0.50 7.29 4.33
N LEU A 35 -0.23 6.31 4.81
CA LEU A 35 -1.43 5.90 4.11
C LEU A 35 -2.40 7.07 3.97
N ALA A 36 -2.57 7.83 5.05
CA ALA A 36 -3.46 8.97 4.99
C ALA A 36 -2.96 10.01 3.99
N VAL A 37 -1.66 10.18 3.89
CA VAL A 37 -1.10 11.12 2.93
C VAL A 37 -1.37 10.65 1.52
N PHE A 38 -1.12 9.37 1.25
CA PHE A 38 -1.33 8.85 -0.09
C PHE A 38 -2.79 8.91 -0.50
N GLU A 39 -3.69 8.73 0.45
CA GLU A 39 -5.11 8.77 0.13
C GLU A 39 -5.60 10.15 -0.23
N THR A 40 -4.84 11.17 0.14
CA THR A 40 -5.23 12.54 -0.21
C THR A 40 -4.67 12.99 -1.55
N LEU A 41 -3.77 12.21 -2.13
CA LEU A 41 -3.16 12.58 -3.39
C LEU A 41 -4.11 12.23 -4.53
N PRO A 42 -4.17 13.08 -5.56
CA PRO A 42 -5.02 12.74 -6.71
C PRO A 42 -4.43 11.58 -7.48
N PRO A 43 -5.26 10.73 -8.05
CA PRO A 43 -4.76 9.62 -8.84
C PRO A 43 -4.08 10.12 -10.11
N ASP A 44 -3.09 9.35 -10.53
CA ASP A 44 -2.34 9.68 -11.71
C ASP A 44 -2.74 8.71 -12.80
N GLY A 45 -3.62 9.13 -13.68
CA GLY A 45 -4.09 8.28 -14.75
C GLY A 45 -5.57 7.99 -14.62
N ASP A 46 -6.08 7.22 -15.54
CA ASP A 46 -7.51 6.93 -15.63
C ASP A 46 -7.83 5.56 -15.07
N TRP A 47 -7.52 5.36 -13.79
CA TRP A 47 -7.80 4.09 -13.17
C TRP A 47 -9.26 4.03 -12.73
N SER A 48 -9.87 2.86 -12.89
CA SER A 48 -11.23 2.66 -12.42
C SER A 48 -11.29 2.63 -10.91
N THR A 49 -10.31 2.02 -10.30
CA THR A 49 -10.27 1.87 -8.86
C THR A 49 -8.83 2.00 -8.40
N ILE A 50 -8.63 2.75 -7.33
CA ILE A 50 -7.32 2.88 -6.71
C ILE A 50 -7.52 2.67 -5.23
N GLN A 51 -6.70 1.80 -4.65
CA GLN A 51 -6.83 1.47 -3.25
C GLN A 51 -5.46 1.30 -2.62
N TYR A 52 -5.28 1.90 -1.44
CA TYR A 52 -4.06 1.76 -0.67
C TYR A 52 -4.36 0.97 0.59
N GLN A 53 -3.46 0.09 0.97
CA GLN A 53 -3.62 -0.72 2.18
C GLN A 53 -2.31 -0.83 2.91
N CYS A 54 -2.36 -0.78 4.24
CA CYS A 54 -1.20 -1.10 5.06
C CYS A 54 -1.29 -2.54 5.47
N LYS A 55 -0.25 -3.31 5.19
CA LYS A 55 -0.22 -4.72 5.54
C LYS A 55 1.11 -5.07 6.18
N PRO A 56 1.09 -5.96 7.15
CA PRO A 56 2.34 -6.40 7.75
C PRO A 56 2.98 -7.50 6.93
N ILE A 57 4.30 -7.48 6.89
CA ILE A 57 5.06 -8.54 6.29
C ILE A 57 5.90 -9.15 7.39
N ASN A 58 5.77 -10.46 7.57
CA ASN A 58 6.58 -11.14 8.56
C ASN A 58 7.96 -11.39 7.97
N SER A 59 8.92 -10.61 8.41
CA SER A 59 10.25 -10.69 7.83
C SER A 59 11.00 -11.93 8.26
N LEU A 60 10.45 -12.66 9.20
CA LEU A 60 11.08 -13.88 9.65
C LEU A 60 10.53 -15.11 9.01
N SER A 61 9.65 -14.97 8.11
CA SER A 61 9.11 -16.16 7.46
C SER A 61 10.21 -16.77 6.61
N THR A 62 10.48 -17.94 6.82
CA THR A 62 11.52 -18.61 6.05
C THR A 62 11.03 -19.96 5.63
#